data_4a4cee8703e49b2c5c322ab44731d109
#
_entry.id   4a4cee8703e49b2c5c322ab44731d109
#
_cell.length_a   1.000
_cell.length_b   1.000
_cell.length_c   1.000
_cell.angle_alpha   90.00
_cell.angle_beta   90.00
_cell.angle_gamma   90.00
#
_symmetry.space_group_name_H-M   'P 1'
#
loop_
_entity.id
_entity.type
_entity.pdbx_description
1 polymer ?
#
loop_
_entity_poly.entity_id
_entity_poly.type
_entity_poly.pdbx_seq_one_letter_code
_entity_poly.pdbx_strand_id
1 'polypeptide(L)'
;KYSRLAQCYEYKNGGNEPFTHFHLCLTDYTVPPAFESGGAGLVSTVEDYAKFAKMLMNKGELDGVRILGRNTVDFMTRNGLTPEQRKTLNWDSTKGHGYGNFMRILDDPSTAGLIQSEGSFGWDGWMGCYFSIDPKEQLCILYFIQQTGAGTTDSARRLQNIAWGAVK
;
A
#
# COMPACT_ATOMS: atom_id res chain seq x y z
N LYS A 1 17.69 -17.50 -1.25
CA LYS A 1 16.59 -16.51 -1.28
C LYS A 1 15.82 -16.47 0.05
N TYR A 2 15.51 -17.62 0.65
CA TYR A 2 14.70 -17.69 1.89
C TYR A 2 15.38 -17.05 3.12
N SER A 3 16.70 -17.04 3.20
CA SER A 3 17.45 -16.37 4.26
C SER A 3 17.29 -14.83 4.28
N ARG A 4 16.65 -14.26 3.27
CA ARG A 4 16.35 -12.83 3.16
C ARG A 4 14.91 -12.46 3.55
N LEU A 5 14.08 -13.46 3.88
CA LEU A 5 12.71 -13.18 4.34
C LEU A 5 12.76 -12.49 5.70
N ALA A 6 12.05 -11.39 5.82
CA ALA A 6 11.92 -10.68 7.08
C ALA A 6 11.10 -11.51 8.08
N GLN A 7 11.51 -11.50 9.34
CA GLN A 7 10.72 -12.06 10.41
C GLN A 7 9.47 -11.21 10.64
N CYS A 8 8.32 -11.88 10.75
CA CYS A 8 7.07 -11.23 11.15
C CYS A 8 6.98 -11.12 12.67
N TYR A 9 6.44 -10.01 13.15
CA TYR A 9 6.29 -9.72 14.58
C TYR A 9 4.84 -9.37 14.93
N GLU A 10 4.51 -9.53 16.19
CA GLU A 10 3.33 -8.97 16.84
C GLU A 10 3.76 -8.15 18.06
N TYR A 11 3.01 -7.11 18.38
CA TYR A 11 3.27 -6.33 19.59
C TYR A 11 2.51 -6.93 20.76
N LYS A 12 3.24 -7.45 21.75
CA LYS A 12 2.71 -8.04 22.98
C LYS A 12 3.57 -7.67 24.18
N ASN A 13 2.95 -7.59 25.35
CA ASN A 13 3.65 -7.42 26.64
C ASN A 13 4.64 -6.25 26.66
N GLY A 14 4.36 -5.17 25.91
CA GLY A 14 5.24 -4.00 25.83
C GLY A 14 6.42 -4.15 24.86
N GLY A 15 6.47 -5.19 24.04
CA GLY A 15 7.54 -5.44 23.08
C GLY A 15 7.07 -6.13 21.80
N ASN A 16 8.00 -6.28 20.85
CA ASN A 16 7.79 -7.05 19.65
C ASN A 16 8.21 -8.50 19.86
N GLU A 17 7.27 -9.40 19.71
CA GLU A 17 7.51 -10.85 19.77
C GLU A 17 7.40 -11.46 18.37
N PRO A 18 8.17 -12.50 18.01
CA PRO A 18 8.01 -13.20 16.73
C PRO A 18 6.58 -13.70 16.57
N PHE A 19 5.94 -13.36 15.46
CA PHE A 19 4.62 -13.88 15.10
C PHE A 19 4.78 -15.27 14.49
N THR A 20 4.26 -16.28 15.17
CA THR A 20 4.42 -17.71 14.78
C THR A 20 3.09 -18.42 14.53
N HIS A 21 1.98 -17.72 14.69
CA HIS A 21 0.65 -18.29 14.48
C HIS A 21 0.38 -18.46 12.97
N PHE A 22 -0.41 -19.50 12.64
CA PHE A 22 -0.84 -19.70 11.27
C PHE A 22 -1.64 -18.48 10.78
N HIS A 23 -1.21 -17.94 9.64
CA HIS A 23 -1.93 -16.90 8.91
C HIS A 23 -1.57 -16.98 7.43
N LEU A 24 -2.47 -16.54 6.55
CA LEU A 24 -2.25 -16.54 5.10
C LEU A 24 -0.98 -15.79 4.66
N CYS A 25 -0.51 -14.83 5.46
CA CYS A 25 0.73 -14.08 5.21
C CYS A 25 2.00 -14.83 5.67
N LEU A 26 1.86 -15.93 6.38
CA LEU A 26 2.98 -16.77 6.86
C LEU A 26 2.97 -18.09 6.12
N THR A 27 3.45 -18.07 4.90
CA THR A 27 3.60 -19.26 4.08
C THR A 27 5.02 -19.80 4.22
N ASP A 28 5.16 -21.12 4.29
CA ASP A 28 6.47 -21.76 4.11
C ASP A 28 6.85 -21.69 2.63
N TYR A 29 7.67 -20.69 2.27
CA TYR A 29 8.14 -20.51 0.90
C TYR A 29 9.15 -21.57 0.45
N THR A 30 9.50 -22.54 1.29
CA THR A 30 10.40 -23.66 0.92
C THR A 30 9.67 -24.78 0.20
N VAL A 31 8.33 -24.81 0.31
CA VAL A 31 7.46 -25.79 -0.36
C VAL A 31 6.47 -25.09 -1.30
N PRO A 32 6.06 -25.75 -2.39
CA PRO A 32 5.01 -25.21 -3.25
C PRO A 32 3.71 -25.01 -2.47
N PRO A 33 3.05 -23.84 -2.56
CA PRO A 33 1.80 -23.59 -1.86
C PRO A 33 0.65 -24.40 -2.51
N ALA A 34 -0.31 -24.83 -1.70
CA ALA A 34 -1.54 -25.45 -2.19
C ALA A 34 -2.46 -24.44 -2.91
N PHE A 35 -2.28 -23.15 -2.59
CA PHE A 35 -3.01 -22.03 -3.21
C PHE A 35 -2.08 -20.83 -3.42
N GLU A 36 -1.96 -20.38 -4.65
CA GLU A 36 -1.16 -19.19 -5.02
C GLU A 36 -1.97 -17.91 -4.77
N SER A 37 -1.76 -17.29 -3.61
CA SER A 37 -2.50 -16.09 -3.23
C SER A 37 -1.83 -14.83 -3.78
N GLY A 38 -2.50 -14.12 -4.66
CA GLY A 38 -2.06 -12.80 -5.12
C GLY A 38 -2.16 -11.70 -4.04
N GLY A 39 -2.99 -11.92 -3.01
CA GLY A 39 -3.20 -10.95 -1.93
C GLY A 39 -2.24 -11.12 -0.76
N ALA A 40 -1.68 -12.32 -0.53
CA ALA A 40 -0.86 -12.60 0.64
C ALA A 40 0.34 -13.53 0.37
N GLY A 41 0.50 -14.03 -0.85
CA GLY A 41 1.53 -15.00 -1.22
C GLY A 41 2.77 -14.39 -1.89
N LEU A 42 2.81 -13.09 -2.11
CA LEU A 42 3.92 -12.43 -2.77
C LEU A 42 4.89 -11.83 -1.76
N VAL A 43 6.17 -11.93 -2.04
CA VAL A 43 7.25 -11.27 -1.30
C VAL A 43 8.04 -10.37 -2.24
N SER A 44 8.48 -9.21 -1.75
CA SER A 44 9.23 -8.24 -2.52
C SER A 44 10.25 -7.52 -1.66
N THR A 45 11.02 -6.63 -2.26
CA THR A 45 11.90 -5.67 -1.59
C THR A 45 11.40 -4.26 -1.83
N VAL A 46 11.87 -3.29 -1.04
CA VAL A 46 11.53 -1.87 -1.25
C VAL A 46 11.97 -1.42 -2.63
N GLU A 47 13.17 -1.82 -3.06
CA GLU A 47 13.75 -1.44 -4.37
C GLU A 47 12.92 -1.99 -5.55
N ASP A 48 12.48 -3.25 -5.47
CA ASP A 48 11.68 -3.84 -6.54
C ASP A 48 10.26 -3.25 -6.55
N TYR A 49 9.69 -3.03 -5.37
CA TYR A 49 8.37 -2.39 -5.28
C TYR A 49 8.40 -0.92 -5.72
N ALA A 50 9.54 -0.23 -5.55
CA ALA A 50 9.73 1.13 -6.07
C ALA A 50 9.66 1.19 -7.60
N LYS A 51 10.12 0.15 -8.31
CA LYS A 51 9.97 0.04 -9.77
C LYS A 51 8.50 -0.06 -10.16
N PHE A 52 7.72 -0.88 -9.43
CA PHE A 52 6.28 -1.00 -9.62
C PHE A 52 5.57 0.33 -9.36
N ALA A 53 5.88 1.01 -8.26
CA ALA A 53 5.30 2.31 -7.93
C ALA A 53 5.63 3.37 -9.00
N LYS A 54 6.88 3.45 -9.46
CA LYS A 54 7.30 4.34 -10.56
C LYS A 54 6.57 4.02 -11.86
N MET A 55 6.42 2.75 -12.21
CA MET A 55 5.68 2.32 -13.40
C MET A 55 4.23 2.82 -13.35
N LEU A 56 3.54 2.70 -12.21
CA LEU A 56 2.19 3.22 -12.05
C LEU A 56 2.16 4.76 -12.12
N MET A 57 3.09 5.45 -11.45
CA MET A 57 3.21 6.92 -11.48
C MET A 57 3.42 7.43 -12.92
N ASN A 58 4.17 6.70 -13.73
CA ASN A 58 4.44 6.99 -15.14
C ASN A 58 3.36 6.43 -16.09
N LYS A 59 2.14 6.21 -15.60
CA LYS A 59 1.02 5.74 -16.43
C LYS A 59 1.31 4.43 -17.17
N GLY A 60 1.95 3.49 -16.48
CA GLY A 60 2.14 2.12 -16.94
C GLY A 60 3.45 1.83 -17.65
N GLU A 61 4.44 2.72 -17.55
CA GLU A 61 5.75 2.58 -18.22
C GLU A 61 6.91 2.83 -17.25
N LEU A 62 7.98 2.08 -17.40
CA LEU A 62 9.24 2.26 -16.71
C LEU A 62 10.40 1.96 -17.63
N ASP A 63 11.39 2.87 -17.70
CA ASP A 63 12.62 2.74 -18.47
C ASP A 63 12.38 2.34 -19.96
N GLY A 64 11.34 2.92 -20.58
CA GLY A 64 10.96 2.65 -21.97
C GLY A 64 10.16 1.36 -22.17
N VAL A 65 9.91 0.57 -21.10
CA VAL A 65 9.10 -0.65 -21.16
C VAL A 65 7.69 -0.36 -20.66
N ARG A 66 6.70 -0.57 -21.52
CA ARG A 66 5.29 -0.42 -21.17
C ARG A 66 4.70 -1.74 -20.70
N ILE A 67 4.23 -1.76 -19.46
CA ILE A 67 3.54 -2.89 -18.83
C ILE A 67 2.02 -2.74 -18.92
N LEU A 68 1.51 -1.50 -18.69
CA LEU A 68 0.09 -1.18 -18.74
C LEU A 68 -0.20 -0.03 -19.70
N GLY A 69 -1.37 -0.05 -20.32
CA GLY A 69 -1.85 1.10 -21.07
C GLY A 69 -2.16 2.30 -20.14
N ARG A 70 -1.97 3.53 -20.62
CA ARG A 70 -2.27 4.75 -19.84
C ARG A 70 -3.71 4.76 -19.32
N ASN A 71 -4.67 4.46 -20.19
CA ASN A 71 -6.09 4.42 -19.82
C ASN A 71 -6.41 3.33 -18.80
N THR A 72 -5.63 2.23 -18.78
CA THR A 72 -5.76 1.17 -17.78
C THR A 72 -5.35 1.71 -16.41
N VAL A 73 -4.21 2.39 -16.33
CA VAL A 73 -3.77 3.01 -15.07
C VAL A 73 -4.76 4.07 -14.62
N ASP A 74 -5.24 4.94 -15.51
CA ASP A 74 -6.23 5.96 -15.19
C ASP A 74 -7.55 5.34 -14.69
N PHE A 75 -7.96 4.21 -15.25
CA PHE A 75 -9.12 3.46 -14.77
C PHE A 75 -8.89 2.87 -13.38
N MET A 76 -7.71 2.28 -13.14
CA MET A 76 -7.37 1.66 -11.85
C MET A 76 -7.25 2.68 -10.72
N THR A 77 -6.82 3.90 -11.02
CA THR A 77 -6.47 4.94 -10.04
C THR A 77 -7.54 6.03 -9.89
N ARG A 78 -8.78 5.75 -10.28
CA ARG A 78 -9.93 6.61 -10.03
C ARG A 78 -10.94 5.92 -9.12
N ASN A 79 -11.70 6.71 -8.36
CA ASN A 79 -12.77 6.15 -7.56
C ASN A 79 -13.84 5.48 -8.43
N GLY A 80 -14.15 4.23 -8.12
CA GLY A 80 -15.20 3.44 -8.76
C GLY A 80 -16.43 3.20 -7.89
N LEU A 81 -16.44 3.73 -6.64
CA LEU A 81 -17.56 3.53 -5.72
C LEU A 81 -18.67 4.54 -5.97
N THR A 82 -19.90 4.05 -5.90
CA THR A 82 -21.08 4.92 -5.81
C THR A 82 -21.16 5.60 -4.42
N PRO A 83 -21.95 6.69 -4.27
CA PRO A 83 -22.16 7.31 -2.96
C PRO A 83 -22.67 6.34 -1.89
N GLU A 84 -23.50 5.38 -2.25
CA GLU A 84 -24.04 4.36 -1.34
C GLU A 84 -22.95 3.39 -0.90
N GLN A 85 -22.12 2.92 -1.81
CA GLN A 85 -21.00 2.03 -1.51
C GLN A 85 -19.96 2.72 -0.62
N ARG A 86 -19.72 4.02 -0.81
CA ARG A 86 -18.82 4.80 0.05
C ARG A 86 -19.26 4.80 1.52
N LYS A 87 -20.55 4.77 1.81
CA LYS A 87 -21.06 4.72 3.19
C LYS A 87 -20.63 3.47 3.94
N THR A 88 -20.31 2.39 3.22
CA THR A 88 -19.84 1.13 3.80
C THR A 88 -18.30 1.05 3.89
N LEU A 89 -17.58 1.97 3.25
CA LEU A 89 -16.12 2.11 3.33
C LEU A 89 -15.77 2.96 4.57
N ASN A 90 -15.94 2.38 5.76
CA ASN A 90 -15.97 3.10 7.02
C ASN A 90 -14.79 2.85 7.97
N TRP A 91 -13.71 2.27 7.48
CA TRP A 91 -12.47 2.13 8.27
C TRP A 91 -11.83 3.51 8.48
N ASP A 92 -11.18 3.72 9.62
CA ASP A 92 -10.49 4.98 9.88
C ASP A 92 -9.45 5.32 8.82
N SER A 93 -8.80 4.31 8.27
CA SER A 93 -7.82 4.45 7.20
C SER A 93 -8.41 4.82 5.84
N THR A 94 -9.73 4.81 5.69
CA THR A 94 -10.42 5.12 4.42
C THR A 94 -11.20 6.43 4.45
N LYS A 95 -11.15 7.17 5.57
CA LYS A 95 -11.74 8.52 5.63
C LYS A 95 -11.13 9.42 4.57
N GLY A 96 -11.97 10.14 3.82
CA GLY A 96 -11.54 10.99 2.71
C GLY A 96 -11.08 10.25 1.46
N HIS A 97 -11.24 8.93 1.42
CA HIS A 97 -10.84 8.13 0.27
C HIS A 97 -12.04 7.49 -0.43
N GLY A 98 -11.88 7.30 -1.74
CA GLY A 98 -12.61 6.33 -2.52
C GLY A 98 -11.80 5.05 -2.72
N TYR A 99 -12.29 4.16 -3.58
CA TYR A 99 -11.61 2.92 -3.93
C TYR A 99 -11.66 2.70 -5.44
N GLY A 100 -10.52 2.48 -6.03
CA GLY A 100 -10.36 2.05 -7.42
C GLY A 100 -10.10 0.54 -7.48
N ASN A 101 -9.53 0.08 -8.57
CA ASN A 101 -9.12 -1.32 -8.67
C ASN A 101 -7.88 -1.58 -7.82
N PHE A 102 -8.06 -2.27 -6.69
CA PHE A 102 -7.02 -2.67 -5.72
C PHE A 102 -6.35 -1.53 -4.94
N MET A 103 -6.82 -0.27 -5.04
CA MET A 103 -6.17 0.87 -4.40
C MET A 103 -7.18 1.82 -3.77
N ARG A 104 -6.81 2.44 -2.64
CA ARG A 104 -7.46 3.64 -2.12
C ARG A 104 -7.11 4.82 -3.01
N ILE A 105 -8.07 5.68 -3.23
CA ILE A 105 -7.90 6.93 -3.97
C ILE A 105 -8.23 8.07 -3.03
N LEU A 106 -7.33 9.01 -2.84
CA LEU A 106 -7.56 10.18 -1.99
C LEU A 106 -8.47 11.17 -2.73
N ASP A 107 -9.70 11.28 -2.28
CA ASP A 107 -10.70 12.17 -2.88
C ASP A 107 -10.89 13.47 -2.07
N ASP A 108 -10.68 13.41 -0.76
CA ASP A 108 -10.81 14.55 0.14
C ASP A 108 -9.65 14.56 1.15
N PRO A 109 -8.56 15.25 0.82
CA PRO A 109 -7.39 15.37 1.70
C PRO A 109 -7.73 15.93 3.09
N SER A 110 -8.67 16.87 3.17
CA SER A 110 -9.05 17.51 4.44
C SER A 110 -9.71 16.53 5.38
N THR A 111 -10.66 15.74 4.89
CA THR A 111 -11.31 14.69 5.68
C THR A 111 -10.33 13.56 6.04
N ALA A 112 -9.39 13.24 5.17
CA ALA A 112 -8.34 12.25 5.42
C ALA A 112 -7.28 12.73 6.44
N GLY A 113 -7.16 14.05 6.67
CA GLY A 113 -6.09 14.64 7.47
C GLY A 113 -4.72 14.49 6.81
N LEU A 114 -4.68 14.56 5.48
CA LEU A 114 -3.48 14.42 4.65
C LEU A 114 -3.24 15.69 3.85
N ILE A 115 -1.97 15.99 3.60
CA ILE A 115 -1.54 17.11 2.75
C ILE A 115 -1.14 16.67 1.34
N GLN A 116 -1.34 15.40 1.02
CA GLN A 116 -1.19 14.87 -0.33
C GLN A 116 -2.19 15.49 -1.29
N SER A 117 -1.88 15.43 -2.57
CA SER A 117 -2.81 15.89 -3.61
C SER A 117 -4.04 14.97 -3.73
N GLU A 118 -5.19 15.56 -3.99
CA GLU A 118 -6.34 14.81 -4.47
C GLU A 118 -5.97 13.99 -5.70
N GLY A 119 -6.39 12.73 -5.75
CA GLY A 119 -6.03 11.76 -6.78
C GLY A 119 -4.79 10.93 -6.43
N SER A 120 -4.13 11.17 -5.30
CA SER A 120 -3.12 10.24 -4.78
C SER A 120 -3.73 8.88 -4.53
N PHE A 121 -2.96 7.81 -4.74
CA PHE A 121 -3.45 6.46 -4.61
C PHE A 121 -2.41 5.52 -4.00
N GLY A 122 -2.87 4.42 -3.42
CA GLY A 122 -2.01 3.43 -2.77
C GLY A 122 -2.77 2.40 -1.99
N TRP A 123 -2.07 1.57 -1.25
CA TRP A 123 -2.65 0.58 -0.36
C TRP A 123 -1.70 0.22 0.77
N ASP A 124 -2.20 -0.58 1.70
CA ASP A 124 -1.46 -1.14 2.82
C ASP A 124 -1.76 -2.63 2.99
N GLY A 125 -0.89 -3.31 3.70
CA GLY A 125 -1.03 -4.71 4.07
C GLY A 125 -1.23 -4.90 5.57
N TRP A 126 -1.80 -6.04 5.94
CA TRP A 126 -2.04 -6.41 7.33
C TRP A 126 -0.75 -6.45 8.18
N MET A 127 0.39 -6.76 7.56
CA MET A 127 1.71 -6.77 8.20
C MET A 127 2.40 -5.39 8.22
N GLY A 128 1.70 -4.32 7.84
CA GLY A 128 2.18 -2.95 7.93
C GLY A 128 2.93 -2.42 6.73
N CYS A 129 3.10 -3.19 5.66
CA CYS A 129 3.60 -2.65 4.41
C CYS A 129 2.62 -1.62 3.86
N TYR A 130 3.13 -0.49 3.39
CA TYR A 130 2.34 0.62 2.89
C TYR A 130 3.03 1.26 1.68
N PHE A 131 2.24 1.66 0.69
CA PHE A 131 2.69 2.55 -0.38
C PHE A 131 1.65 3.61 -0.70
N SER A 132 2.11 4.78 -1.13
CA SER A 132 1.29 5.86 -1.66
C SER A 132 2.02 6.57 -2.79
N ILE A 133 1.28 6.94 -3.81
CA ILE A 133 1.76 7.61 -5.02
C ILE A 133 0.95 8.89 -5.21
N ASP A 134 1.64 10.01 -5.37
CA ASP A 134 1.07 11.29 -5.74
C ASP A 134 1.57 11.67 -7.14
N PRO A 135 0.75 11.50 -8.17
CA PRO A 135 1.17 11.81 -9.54
C PRO A 135 1.37 13.31 -9.79
N LYS A 136 0.73 14.20 -9.02
CA LYS A 136 0.91 15.65 -9.17
C LYS A 136 2.27 16.10 -8.69
N GLU A 137 2.67 15.62 -7.52
CA GLU A 137 3.96 15.94 -6.91
C GLU A 137 5.10 15.05 -7.44
N GLN A 138 4.80 14.05 -8.28
CA GLN A 138 5.77 13.05 -8.74
C GLN A 138 6.51 12.38 -7.59
N LEU A 139 5.79 12.14 -6.50
CA LEU A 139 6.31 11.60 -5.25
C LEU A 139 5.64 10.28 -4.91
N CYS A 140 6.43 9.31 -4.49
CA CYS A 140 5.90 8.09 -3.88
C CYS A 140 6.61 7.81 -2.56
N ILE A 141 5.88 7.20 -1.64
CA ILE A 141 6.41 6.70 -0.39
C ILE A 141 6.20 5.20 -0.30
N LEU A 142 7.23 4.51 0.15
CA LEU A 142 7.21 3.09 0.47
C LEU A 142 7.63 2.93 1.93
N TYR A 143 6.79 2.31 2.72
CA TYR A 143 7.05 2.01 4.13
C TYR A 143 6.84 0.53 4.37
N PHE A 144 7.92 -0.20 4.60
CA PHE A 144 7.88 -1.65 4.74
C PHE A 144 8.28 -2.05 6.15
N ILE A 145 7.33 -2.62 6.86
CA ILE A 145 7.53 -3.28 8.16
C ILE A 145 6.83 -4.64 8.12
N GLN A 146 7.15 -5.49 9.09
CA GLN A 146 6.55 -6.81 9.22
C GLN A 146 6.02 -6.99 10.65
N GLN A 147 4.93 -6.30 10.94
CA GLN A 147 4.28 -6.29 12.25
C GLN A 147 2.77 -6.43 12.10
N THR A 148 2.16 -7.41 12.77
CA THR A 148 0.71 -7.58 12.75
C THR A 148 -0.01 -6.36 13.35
N GLY A 149 -1.13 -6.01 12.75
CA GLY A 149 -1.95 -4.88 13.21
C GLY A 149 -1.35 -3.50 12.92
N ALA A 150 -0.20 -3.44 12.23
CA ALA A 150 0.45 -2.16 11.92
C ALA A 150 -0.20 -1.40 10.77
N GLY A 151 -0.78 -2.08 9.77
CA GLY A 151 -1.52 -1.54 8.61
C GLY A 151 -1.36 -0.05 8.34
N THR A 152 -2.43 0.64 8.04
CA THR A 152 -2.49 2.11 7.96
C THR A 152 -2.62 2.73 9.35
N THR A 153 -1.60 2.57 10.15
CA THR A 153 -1.52 3.15 11.49
C THR A 153 -1.24 4.65 11.42
N ASP A 154 -1.34 5.30 12.58
CA ASP A 154 -0.94 6.70 12.73
C ASP A 154 0.50 6.96 12.27
N SER A 155 1.38 5.97 12.37
CA SER A 155 2.76 6.08 11.89
C SER A 155 2.83 6.31 10.38
N ALA A 156 2.07 5.56 9.58
CA ALA A 156 2.02 5.73 8.12
C ALA A 156 1.46 7.10 7.75
N ARG A 157 0.39 7.56 8.43
CA ARG A 157 -0.22 8.88 8.21
C ARG A 157 0.74 10.01 8.57
N ARG A 158 1.44 9.91 9.69
CA ARG A 158 2.46 10.89 10.10
C ARG A 158 3.62 10.94 9.11
N LEU A 159 4.10 9.77 8.69
CA LEU A 159 5.18 9.66 7.70
C LEU A 159 4.79 10.33 6.37
N GLN A 160 3.55 10.11 5.90
CA GLN A 160 3.02 10.79 4.71
C GLN A 160 3.07 12.32 4.87
N ASN A 161 2.48 12.84 5.93
CA ASN A 161 2.44 14.30 6.14
C ASN A 161 3.84 14.91 6.30
N ILE A 162 4.80 14.19 6.90
CA ILE A 162 6.20 14.64 6.96
C ILE A 162 6.82 14.67 5.56
N ALA A 163 6.63 13.61 4.77
CA ALA A 163 7.22 13.51 3.44
C ALA A 163 6.68 14.60 2.49
N TRP A 164 5.35 14.78 2.45
CA TRP A 164 4.72 15.80 1.60
C TRP A 164 4.95 17.22 2.13
N GLY A 165 5.09 17.41 3.44
CA GLY A 165 5.47 18.69 4.03
C GLY A 165 6.88 19.15 3.66
N ALA A 166 7.73 18.27 3.12
CA ALA A 166 9.06 18.59 2.64
C ALA A 166 9.11 18.98 1.14
N VAL A 167 8.00 18.84 0.41
CA VAL A 167 7.90 19.25 -1.01
C VAL A 167 7.97 20.78 -1.08
N LYS A 168 8.82 21.30 -1.97
CA LYS A 168 9.08 22.76 -2.14
C LYS A 168 8.30 23.31 -3.31
#